data_a6b6e9c8bb289183dc7a972c61e14146
#
_entry.id   a6b6e9c8bb289183dc7a972c61e14146
#
_cell.length_a   1.000
_cell.length_b   1.000
_cell.length_c   1.000
_cell.angle_alpha   90.00
_cell.angle_beta   90.00
_cell.angle_gamma   90.00
#
_symmetry.space_group_name_H-M   'P 1'
#
loop_
_entity.id
_entity.type
_entity.pdbx_description
1 polymer ?
#
loop_
_entity_poly.entity_id
_entity_poly.type
_entity_poly.pdbx_seq_one_letter_code
_entity_poly.pdbx_strand_id
1 'polypeptide(L)'
;MNICVCIKQVPDIQAPFRIVDGRLQFDVERYVLNAYDASAVEGALQLVEQHGGTVEVVAIGPASVSESIRKALAMGAERAYHIEADPSDWDSATVATVLAAFFRDRSYDAIFTGKQAQDTDAGLTGTMLAELLGLPYVSNAVGLAYENGRLIVTRQGDAGREIIELALPGLVTISNDMNDPRIPSIRGIMQARRKPVEQLTLSDLGLSDDALRPQTRVTGYRPIPSRAPGRKLEGEPAEVVRELVRLLREEARVL
;
A
#
# COMPACT_ATOMS: atom_id res chain seq x y z
N MET A 1 -9.42 -6.03 19.69
CA MET A 1 -8.17 -5.45 19.10
C MET A 1 -8.55 -4.28 18.23
N ASN A 2 -7.97 -3.10 18.46
CA ASN A 2 -8.27 -1.89 17.68
C ASN A 2 -7.15 -1.67 16.67
N ILE A 3 -7.48 -1.75 15.39
CA ILE A 3 -6.51 -1.64 14.29
C ILE A 3 -6.82 -0.41 13.45
N CYS A 4 -5.81 0.41 13.19
CA CYS A 4 -5.92 1.49 12.20
C CYS A 4 -5.16 1.10 10.92
N VAL A 5 -5.81 1.25 9.78
CA VAL A 5 -5.19 0.99 8.47
C VAL A 5 -4.99 2.31 7.73
N CYS A 6 -3.75 2.60 7.38
CA CYS A 6 -3.44 3.72 6.50
C CYS A 6 -3.75 3.31 5.06
N ILE A 7 -4.55 4.10 4.36
CA ILE A 7 -4.95 3.81 2.99
C ILE A 7 -4.61 4.97 2.05
N LYS A 8 -4.31 4.65 0.80
CA LYS A 8 -4.01 5.60 -0.27
C LYS A 8 -4.98 5.42 -1.43
N GLN A 9 -5.43 6.53 -1.99
CA GLN A 9 -6.04 6.55 -3.31
C GLN A 9 -4.93 6.64 -4.37
N VAL A 10 -5.00 5.80 -5.38
CA VAL A 10 -4.02 5.75 -6.48
C VAL A 10 -4.74 5.77 -7.82
N PRO A 11 -4.10 6.24 -8.90
CA PRO A 11 -4.64 6.05 -10.24
C PRO A 11 -4.83 4.56 -10.54
N ASP A 12 -5.89 4.22 -11.28
CA ASP A 12 -6.11 2.84 -11.73
C ASP A 12 -5.00 2.45 -12.71
N ILE A 13 -4.17 1.48 -12.34
CA ILE A 13 -3.06 0.99 -13.17
C ILE A 13 -3.51 0.39 -14.51
N GLN A 14 -4.80 0.06 -14.65
CA GLN A 14 -5.39 -0.39 -15.91
C GLN A 14 -5.85 0.77 -16.81
N ALA A 15 -5.87 2.00 -16.28
CA ALA A 15 -6.21 3.17 -17.07
C ALA A 15 -5.06 3.49 -18.04
N PRO A 16 -5.36 3.73 -19.34
CA PRO A 16 -4.34 4.14 -20.29
C PRO A 16 -3.72 5.47 -19.87
N PHE A 17 -2.40 5.56 -19.97
CA PHE A 17 -1.67 6.79 -19.69
C PHE A 17 -0.64 7.08 -20.78
N ARG A 18 -0.23 8.33 -20.87
CA ARG A 18 0.86 8.81 -21.73
C ARG A 18 1.85 9.61 -20.93
N ILE A 19 3.07 9.69 -21.43
CA ILE A 19 4.10 10.58 -20.88
C ILE A 19 4.26 11.73 -21.87
N VAL A 20 3.89 12.93 -21.43
CA VAL A 20 4.00 14.16 -22.21
C VAL A 20 4.84 15.16 -21.43
N ASP A 21 5.92 15.66 -22.04
CA ASP A 21 6.87 16.59 -21.42
C ASP A 21 7.38 16.12 -20.04
N GLY A 22 7.64 14.81 -19.92
CA GLY A 22 8.11 14.19 -18.68
C GLY A 22 7.06 14.06 -17.59
N ARG A 23 5.78 14.29 -17.87
CA ARG A 23 4.65 14.14 -16.94
C ARG A 23 3.73 13.02 -17.35
N LEU A 24 3.17 12.33 -16.37
CA LEU A 24 2.12 11.34 -16.59
C LEU A 24 0.81 12.05 -16.88
N GLN A 25 0.13 11.63 -17.96
CA GLN A 25 -1.22 12.05 -18.30
C GLN A 25 -2.10 10.81 -18.47
N PHE A 26 -3.18 10.74 -17.70
CA PHE A 26 -4.18 9.67 -17.80
C PHE A 26 -5.27 10.10 -18.77
N ASP A 27 -5.65 9.21 -19.69
CA ASP A 27 -6.74 9.48 -20.64
C ASP A 27 -8.11 9.51 -19.94
N VAL A 28 -8.24 8.80 -18.82
CA VAL A 28 -9.42 8.81 -17.93
C VAL A 28 -8.92 8.95 -16.50
N GLU A 29 -9.37 9.98 -15.80
CA GLU A 29 -9.12 10.15 -14.38
C GLU A 29 -9.95 9.14 -13.58
N ARG A 30 -9.41 7.97 -13.39
CA ARG A 30 -9.99 6.92 -12.57
C ARG A 30 -9.06 6.60 -11.42
N TYR A 31 -9.56 6.75 -10.22
CA TYR A 31 -8.82 6.47 -9.00
C TYR A 31 -9.42 5.27 -8.26
N VAL A 32 -8.57 4.52 -7.59
CA VAL A 32 -8.95 3.34 -6.83
C VAL A 32 -8.24 3.29 -5.47
N LEU A 33 -8.77 2.51 -4.54
CA LEU A 33 -8.05 2.14 -3.33
C LEU A 33 -6.83 1.30 -3.72
N ASN A 34 -5.63 1.68 -3.25
CA ASN A 34 -4.39 0.93 -3.46
C ASN A 34 -4.58 -0.55 -3.08
N ALA A 35 -4.17 -1.48 -3.94
CA ALA A 35 -4.43 -2.92 -3.74
C ALA A 35 -3.75 -3.47 -2.48
N TYR A 36 -2.55 -3.00 -2.17
CA TYR A 36 -1.86 -3.38 -0.94
C TYR A 36 -2.62 -2.92 0.32
N ASP A 37 -3.22 -1.72 0.27
CA ASP A 37 -4.01 -1.21 1.39
C ASP A 37 -5.36 -1.94 1.48
N ALA A 38 -5.95 -2.34 0.36
CA ALA A 38 -7.15 -3.17 0.36
C ALA A 38 -6.88 -4.51 1.06
N SER A 39 -5.73 -5.14 0.79
CA SER A 39 -5.29 -6.35 1.49
C SER A 39 -5.02 -6.10 2.98
N ALA A 40 -4.50 -4.92 3.34
CA ALA A 40 -4.31 -4.53 4.72
C ALA A 40 -5.64 -4.37 5.46
N VAL A 41 -6.65 -3.74 4.83
CA VAL A 41 -8.02 -3.63 5.38
C VAL A 41 -8.62 -5.02 5.56
N GLU A 42 -8.52 -5.90 4.57
CA GLU A 42 -9.03 -7.27 4.66
C GLU A 42 -8.36 -8.05 5.80
N GLY A 43 -7.03 -8.00 5.92
CA GLY A 43 -6.30 -8.67 6.99
C GLY A 43 -6.68 -8.15 8.37
N ALA A 44 -6.88 -6.84 8.53
CA ALA A 44 -7.38 -6.26 9.77
C ALA A 44 -8.80 -6.73 10.11
N LEU A 45 -9.70 -6.76 9.12
CA LEU A 45 -11.06 -7.24 9.31
C LEU A 45 -11.10 -8.72 9.72
N GLN A 46 -10.32 -9.57 9.08
CA GLN A 46 -10.24 -11.00 9.45
C GLN A 46 -9.77 -11.20 10.89
N LEU A 47 -8.78 -10.42 11.35
CA LEU A 47 -8.31 -10.49 12.74
C LEU A 47 -9.39 -10.04 13.73
N VAL A 48 -10.08 -8.94 13.49
CA VAL A 48 -11.13 -8.48 14.43
C VAL A 48 -12.39 -9.35 14.39
N GLU A 49 -12.70 -9.97 13.27
CA GLU A 49 -13.79 -10.95 13.16
C GLU A 49 -13.53 -12.20 14.01
N GLN A 50 -12.27 -12.61 14.15
CA GLN A 50 -11.86 -13.78 14.95
C GLN A 50 -11.66 -13.46 16.43
N HIS A 51 -11.12 -12.28 16.74
CA HIS A 51 -10.64 -11.94 18.09
C HIS A 51 -11.41 -10.79 18.76
N GLY A 52 -12.36 -10.19 18.05
CA GLY A 52 -13.09 -9.01 18.49
C GLY A 52 -12.28 -7.72 18.33
N GLY A 53 -12.98 -6.60 18.26
CA GLY A 53 -12.38 -5.27 18.16
C GLY A 53 -12.94 -4.45 17.00
N THR A 54 -12.18 -3.45 16.56
CA THR A 54 -12.61 -2.49 15.54
C THR A 54 -11.51 -2.25 14.52
N VAL A 55 -11.90 -1.97 13.28
CA VAL A 55 -11.01 -1.48 12.22
C VAL A 55 -11.41 -0.06 11.86
N GLU A 56 -10.45 0.85 11.96
CA GLU A 56 -10.57 2.22 11.48
C GLU A 56 -9.58 2.46 10.35
N VAL A 57 -9.86 3.44 9.50
CA VAL A 57 -8.95 3.77 8.38
C VAL A 57 -8.59 5.25 8.40
N VAL A 58 -7.38 5.58 7.98
CA VAL A 58 -6.93 6.96 7.76
C VAL A 58 -6.41 7.12 6.34
N ALA A 59 -6.80 8.22 5.69
CA ALA A 59 -6.32 8.57 4.36
C ALA A 59 -5.90 10.05 4.31
N ILE A 60 -4.84 10.32 3.57
CA ILE A 60 -4.39 11.68 3.24
C ILE A 60 -4.72 11.90 1.76
N GLY A 61 -5.31 13.03 1.44
CA GLY A 61 -5.56 13.38 0.05
C GLY A 61 -6.61 14.48 -0.14
N PRO A 62 -6.85 14.87 -1.39
CA PRO A 62 -7.90 15.84 -1.75
C PRO A 62 -9.28 15.23 -1.51
N ALA A 63 -10.34 16.01 -1.72
CA ALA A 63 -11.74 15.57 -1.50
C ALA A 63 -12.10 14.27 -2.23
N SER A 64 -11.47 13.99 -3.38
CA SER A 64 -11.69 12.76 -4.16
C SER A 64 -11.31 11.47 -3.41
N VAL A 65 -10.43 11.55 -2.40
CA VAL A 65 -10.03 10.37 -1.60
C VAL A 65 -11.22 9.74 -0.86
N SER A 66 -12.31 10.50 -0.72
CA SER A 66 -13.55 10.03 -0.11
C SER A 66 -14.12 8.75 -0.75
N GLU A 67 -13.89 8.52 -2.04
CA GLU A 67 -14.31 7.28 -2.72
C GLU A 67 -13.57 6.06 -2.19
N SER A 68 -12.24 6.15 -2.04
CA SER A 68 -11.42 5.09 -1.46
C SER A 68 -11.74 4.85 0.02
N ILE A 69 -11.98 5.91 0.77
CA ILE A 69 -12.46 5.83 2.16
C ILE A 69 -13.80 5.09 2.21
N ARG A 70 -14.77 5.46 1.37
CA ARG A 70 -16.08 4.80 1.32
C ARG A 70 -15.98 3.33 0.92
N LYS A 71 -15.02 2.97 0.06
CA LYS A 71 -14.74 1.56 -0.27
C LYS A 71 -14.26 0.78 0.95
N ALA A 72 -13.30 1.30 1.73
CA ALA A 72 -12.82 0.66 2.94
C ALA A 72 -13.92 0.52 4.01
N LEU A 73 -14.76 1.55 4.19
CA LEU A 73 -15.93 1.50 5.06
C LEU A 73 -16.97 0.46 4.60
N ALA A 74 -17.14 0.29 3.29
CA ALA A 74 -18.04 -0.70 2.71
C ALA A 74 -17.51 -2.14 2.83
N MET A 75 -16.19 -2.33 2.87
CA MET A 75 -15.55 -3.61 3.20
C MET A 75 -15.83 -4.03 4.65
N GLY A 76 -15.94 -3.08 5.58
CA GLY A 76 -16.24 -3.41 6.98
C GLY A 76 -15.67 -2.44 8.00
N ALA A 77 -14.71 -1.58 7.67
CA ALA A 77 -14.17 -0.59 8.59
C ALA A 77 -15.29 0.24 9.24
N GLU A 78 -15.15 0.59 10.52
CA GLU A 78 -16.23 1.22 11.29
C GLU A 78 -16.22 2.74 11.19
N ARG A 79 -15.03 3.32 11.14
CA ARG A 79 -14.80 4.76 11.09
C ARG A 79 -13.65 5.07 10.14
N ALA A 80 -13.63 6.28 9.63
CA ALA A 80 -12.52 6.79 8.84
C ALA A 80 -12.10 8.19 9.26
N TYR A 81 -10.84 8.50 8.98
CA TYR A 81 -10.25 9.83 9.10
C TYR A 81 -9.77 10.26 7.73
N HIS A 82 -10.12 11.47 7.35
CA HIS A 82 -9.66 12.09 6.12
C HIS A 82 -8.81 13.31 6.48
N ILE A 83 -7.51 13.22 6.25
CA ILE A 83 -6.59 14.34 6.37
C ILE A 83 -6.57 15.05 5.01
N GLU A 84 -7.22 16.22 4.96
CA GLU A 84 -7.34 17.00 3.73
C GLU A 84 -6.02 17.69 3.40
N ALA A 85 -5.37 17.25 2.33
CA ALA A 85 -4.11 17.79 1.81
C ALA A 85 -3.91 17.36 0.36
N ASP A 86 -2.97 17.98 -0.34
CA ASP A 86 -2.49 17.52 -1.64
C ASP A 86 -1.08 16.91 -1.50
N PRO A 87 -0.97 15.56 -1.46
CA PRO A 87 0.29 14.87 -1.30
C PRO A 87 1.05 14.63 -2.63
N SER A 88 0.66 15.27 -3.73
CA SER A 88 1.21 15.01 -5.08
C SER A 88 2.73 15.20 -5.19
N ASP A 89 3.27 16.14 -4.44
CA ASP A 89 4.71 16.45 -4.38
C ASP A 89 5.40 15.85 -3.13
N TRP A 90 4.70 15.06 -2.31
CA TRP A 90 5.23 14.52 -1.08
C TRP A 90 5.97 13.20 -1.30
N ASP A 91 7.06 13.04 -0.58
CA ASP A 91 7.75 11.76 -0.48
C ASP A 91 7.26 10.92 0.73
N SER A 92 7.80 9.70 0.84
CA SER A 92 7.43 8.79 1.93
C SER A 92 7.70 9.38 3.33
N ALA A 93 8.75 10.19 3.48
CA ALA A 93 9.10 10.80 4.76
C ALA A 93 8.06 11.87 5.16
N THR A 94 7.64 12.69 4.22
CA THR A 94 6.59 13.71 4.45
C THR A 94 5.26 13.05 4.82
N VAL A 95 4.84 12.02 4.07
CA VAL A 95 3.60 11.27 4.38
C VAL A 95 3.70 10.61 5.75
N ALA A 96 4.83 9.97 6.08
CA ALA A 96 5.05 9.35 7.39
C ALA A 96 4.99 10.38 8.53
N THR A 97 5.52 11.60 8.32
CA THR A 97 5.45 12.70 9.30
C THR A 97 4.01 13.11 9.60
N VAL A 98 3.18 13.25 8.56
CA VAL A 98 1.76 13.60 8.73
C VAL A 98 1.01 12.48 9.46
N LEU A 99 1.24 11.23 9.08
CA LEU A 99 0.65 10.08 9.76
C LEU A 99 1.12 9.98 11.22
N ALA A 100 2.41 10.21 11.50
CA ALA A 100 2.93 10.20 12.87
C ALA A 100 2.25 11.27 13.74
N ALA A 101 2.01 12.48 13.19
CA ALA A 101 1.26 13.52 13.90
C ALA A 101 -0.19 13.08 14.16
N PHE A 102 -0.84 12.41 13.21
CA PHE A 102 -2.18 11.83 13.40
C PHE A 102 -2.22 10.79 14.52
N PHE A 103 -1.22 9.92 14.63
CA PHE A 103 -1.17 8.86 15.64
C PHE A 103 -0.71 9.31 17.02
N ARG A 104 -0.11 10.50 17.18
CA ARG A 104 0.48 10.97 18.43
C ARG A 104 -0.46 10.88 19.63
N ASP A 105 -1.72 11.26 19.43
CA ASP A 105 -2.74 11.32 20.49
C ASP A 105 -3.81 10.23 20.35
N ARG A 106 -3.49 9.16 19.59
CA ARG A 106 -4.40 8.04 19.33
C ARG A 106 -3.73 6.72 19.67
N SER A 107 -4.49 5.84 20.31
CA SER A 107 -3.99 4.54 20.73
C SER A 107 -4.65 3.43 19.94
N TYR A 108 -3.85 2.64 19.24
CA TYR A 108 -4.25 1.43 18.53
C TYR A 108 -3.37 0.26 18.97
N ASP A 109 -3.93 -0.95 18.97
CA ASP A 109 -3.14 -2.16 19.23
C ASP A 109 -2.20 -2.45 18.05
N ALA A 110 -2.66 -2.18 16.82
CA ALA A 110 -1.81 -2.31 15.63
C ALA A 110 -2.11 -1.24 14.59
N ILE A 111 -1.08 -0.87 13.83
CA ILE A 111 -1.18 -0.01 12.66
C ILE A 111 -0.81 -0.86 11.44
N PHE A 112 -1.68 -0.88 10.43
CA PHE A 112 -1.40 -1.55 9.18
C PHE A 112 -1.26 -0.54 8.05
N THR A 113 -0.36 -0.84 7.12
CA THR A 113 -0.22 -0.12 5.85
C THR A 113 -0.10 -1.13 4.73
N GLY A 114 -0.39 -0.77 3.51
CA GLY A 114 0.11 -1.52 2.37
C GLY A 114 1.63 -1.53 2.35
N LYS A 115 2.22 -2.59 1.80
CA LYS A 115 3.66 -2.70 1.60
C LYS A 115 4.21 -1.52 0.78
N GLN A 116 3.47 -1.12 -0.23
CA GLN A 116 3.87 -0.06 -1.16
C GLN A 116 2.66 0.55 -1.87
N ALA A 117 2.86 1.69 -2.51
CA ALA A 117 1.86 2.34 -3.36
C ALA A 117 2.03 1.88 -4.82
N GLN A 118 0.96 1.43 -5.48
CA GLN A 118 0.99 0.93 -6.85
C GLN A 118 1.39 1.98 -7.90
N ASP A 119 1.15 3.25 -7.61
CA ASP A 119 1.43 4.36 -8.53
C ASP A 119 2.89 4.77 -8.59
N THR A 120 3.63 4.60 -7.50
CA THR A 120 5.01 5.08 -7.35
C THR A 120 6.00 4.01 -6.91
N ASP A 121 5.52 2.81 -6.59
CA ASP A 121 6.29 1.74 -5.91
C ASP A 121 6.95 2.19 -4.60
N ALA A 122 6.48 3.31 -4.02
CA ALA A 122 7.00 3.82 -2.75
C ALA A 122 6.63 2.88 -1.60
N GLY A 123 7.62 2.21 -1.03
CA GLY A 123 7.46 1.19 0.02
C GLY A 123 8.04 1.56 1.38
N LEU A 124 8.46 2.80 1.60
CA LEU A 124 9.12 3.22 2.84
C LEU A 124 8.18 3.87 3.86
N THR A 125 6.99 4.30 3.46
CA THR A 125 6.08 5.08 4.32
C THR A 125 5.76 4.35 5.62
N GLY A 126 5.38 3.08 5.56
CA GLY A 126 5.01 2.31 6.76
C GLY A 126 6.18 2.13 7.73
N THR A 127 7.36 1.79 7.23
CA THR A 127 8.56 1.61 8.07
C THR A 127 9.06 2.92 8.67
N MET A 128 9.03 4.02 7.92
CA MET A 128 9.33 5.35 8.44
C MET A 128 8.32 5.79 9.50
N LEU A 129 7.04 5.49 9.31
CA LEU A 129 6.01 5.75 10.31
C LEU A 129 6.28 5.00 11.61
N ALA A 130 6.65 3.72 11.54
CA ALA A 130 6.98 2.93 12.71
C ALA A 130 8.15 3.53 13.49
N GLU A 131 9.22 3.95 12.80
CA GLU A 131 10.38 4.61 13.42
C GLU A 131 9.99 5.94 14.09
N LEU A 132 9.18 6.77 13.43
CA LEU A 132 8.71 8.04 14.00
C LEU A 132 7.83 7.86 15.25
N LEU A 133 7.11 6.73 15.33
CA LEU A 133 6.27 6.38 16.49
C LEU A 133 7.02 5.56 17.55
N GLY A 134 8.24 5.12 17.29
CA GLY A 134 9.01 4.23 18.17
C GLY A 134 8.36 2.84 18.31
N LEU A 135 7.64 2.37 17.29
CA LEU A 135 6.95 1.09 17.30
C LEU A 135 7.79 -0.03 16.67
N PRO A 136 7.74 -1.24 17.24
CA PRO A 136 8.25 -2.41 16.54
C PRO A 136 7.45 -2.66 15.27
N TYR A 137 8.10 -3.15 14.22
CA TYR A 137 7.39 -3.38 12.96
C TYR A 137 7.89 -4.61 12.19
N VAL A 138 7.02 -5.14 11.35
CA VAL A 138 7.35 -6.18 10.37
C VAL A 138 6.88 -5.73 8.99
N SER A 139 7.79 -5.79 8.02
CA SER A 139 7.49 -5.42 6.64
C SER A 139 7.18 -6.63 5.76
N ASN A 140 6.40 -6.43 4.69
CA ASN A 140 6.09 -7.40 3.66
C ASN A 140 5.41 -8.68 4.19
N ALA A 141 4.37 -8.48 5.02
CA ALA A 141 3.58 -9.58 5.56
C ALA A 141 2.74 -10.27 4.47
N VAL A 142 2.81 -11.59 4.45
CA VAL A 142 2.03 -12.50 3.59
C VAL A 142 1.15 -13.45 4.40
N GLY A 143 1.08 -13.27 5.70
CA GLY A 143 0.20 -13.99 6.62
C GLY A 143 0.20 -13.34 7.99
N LEU A 144 -0.95 -13.40 8.67
CA LEU A 144 -1.17 -12.85 10.00
C LEU A 144 -1.96 -13.83 10.85
N ALA A 145 -1.56 -13.96 12.11
CA ALA A 145 -2.33 -14.58 13.17
C ALA A 145 -2.16 -13.77 14.46
N TYR A 146 -3.07 -13.94 15.41
CA TYR A 146 -2.97 -13.32 16.73
C TYR A 146 -3.02 -14.41 17.78
N GLU A 147 -1.96 -14.51 18.56
CA GLU A 147 -1.80 -15.53 19.60
C GLU A 147 -1.14 -14.92 20.84
N ASN A 148 -1.66 -15.26 22.02
CA ASN A 148 -1.07 -14.88 23.31
C ASN A 148 -0.72 -13.39 23.47
N GLY A 149 -1.53 -12.49 22.92
CA GLY A 149 -1.31 -11.04 23.00
C GLY A 149 -0.27 -10.49 22.01
N ARG A 150 0.14 -11.29 21.01
CA ARG A 150 1.11 -10.92 19.99
C ARG A 150 0.58 -11.15 18.59
N LEU A 151 1.05 -10.41 17.61
CA LEU A 151 0.84 -10.74 16.20
C LEU A 151 1.92 -11.71 15.75
N ILE A 152 1.51 -12.82 15.15
CA ILE A 152 2.39 -13.76 14.46
C ILE A 152 2.33 -13.39 12.98
N VAL A 153 3.42 -12.85 12.49
CA VAL A 153 3.52 -12.31 11.13
C VAL A 153 4.39 -13.22 10.28
N THR A 154 3.82 -13.79 9.23
CA THR A 154 4.59 -14.45 8.19
C THR A 154 4.99 -13.40 7.15
N ARG A 155 6.29 -13.10 7.05
CA ARG A 155 6.82 -12.19 6.04
C ARG A 155 7.51 -12.93 4.90
N GLN A 156 7.50 -12.34 3.72
CA GLN A 156 8.31 -12.79 2.59
C GLN A 156 9.63 -12.02 2.59
N GLY A 157 10.71 -12.70 2.90
CA GLY A 157 12.09 -12.20 2.76
C GLY A 157 12.75 -12.72 1.48
N ASP A 158 13.98 -12.30 1.20
CA ASP A 158 14.74 -12.70 0.01
C ASP A 158 15.14 -14.18 0.05
N ALA A 159 15.43 -14.71 1.24
CA ALA A 159 15.81 -16.11 1.45
C ALA A 159 14.60 -17.05 1.64
N GLY A 160 13.39 -16.53 1.73
CA GLY A 160 12.17 -17.32 1.95
C GLY A 160 11.21 -16.67 2.94
N ARG A 161 10.32 -17.49 3.51
CA ARG A 161 9.34 -17.03 4.49
C ARG A 161 9.93 -17.08 5.91
N GLU A 162 9.65 -16.03 6.66
CA GLU A 162 10.03 -15.87 8.05
C GLU A 162 8.80 -15.72 8.91
N ILE A 163 8.76 -16.32 10.07
CA ILE A 163 7.69 -16.17 11.06
C ILE A 163 8.23 -15.32 12.21
N ILE A 164 7.59 -14.19 12.46
CA ILE A 164 8.04 -13.19 13.43
C ILE A 164 6.92 -12.94 14.43
N GLU A 165 7.24 -13.03 15.72
CA GLU A 165 6.35 -12.58 16.79
C GLU A 165 6.53 -11.08 17.00
N LEU A 166 5.50 -10.31 16.72
CA LEU A 166 5.46 -8.87 16.90
C LEU A 166 4.73 -8.50 18.19
N ALA A 167 5.42 -7.78 19.06
CA ALA A 167 4.81 -7.21 20.25
C ALA A 167 3.85 -6.06 19.87
N LEU A 168 2.77 -5.92 20.64
CA LEU A 168 1.82 -4.82 20.48
C LEU A 168 2.05 -3.72 21.54
N PRO A 169 1.84 -2.44 21.22
CA PRO A 169 1.46 -1.94 19.90
C PRO A 169 2.58 -2.10 18.87
N GLY A 170 2.21 -2.35 17.61
CA GLY A 170 3.17 -2.56 16.53
C GLY A 170 2.62 -2.19 15.16
N LEU A 171 3.52 -2.10 14.16
CA LEU A 171 3.14 -1.79 12.78
C LEU A 171 3.48 -2.93 11.83
N VAL A 172 2.57 -3.21 10.89
CA VAL A 172 2.81 -4.23 9.85
C VAL A 172 2.53 -3.64 8.48
N THR A 173 3.46 -3.86 7.53
CA THR A 173 3.20 -3.54 6.12
C THR A 173 2.78 -4.79 5.37
N ILE A 174 1.66 -4.73 4.65
CA ILE A 174 0.92 -5.86 4.11
C ILE A 174 1.16 -5.99 2.60
N SER A 175 1.54 -7.20 2.17
CA SER A 175 1.60 -7.54 0.75
C SER A 175 0.20 -7.82 0.19
N ASN A 176 -0.01 -7.52 -1.08
CA ASN A 176 -1.22 -7.93 -1.80
C ASN A 176 -1.30 -9.45 -2.04
N ASP A 177 -0.19 -10.19 -1.82
CA ASP A 177 -0.17 -11.65 -1.86
C ASP A 177 -0.72 -12.31 -0.58
N MET A 178 -1.08 -11.51 0.44
CA MET A 178 -1.53 -12.04 1.71
C MET A 178 -2.95 -12.61 1.64
N ASN A 179 -3.83 -11.95 0.92
CA ASN A 179 -5.25 -12.33 0.81
C ASN A 179 -5.89 -11.72 -0.44
N ASP A 180 -7.09 -12.22 -0.76
CA ASP A 180 -7.99 -11.62 -1.74
C ASP A 180 -8.98 -10.72 -0.98
N PRO A 181 -8.92 -9.38 -1.11
CA PRO A 181 -9.82 -8.48 -0.41
C PRO A 181 -11.27 -8.73 -0.78
N ARG A 182 -12.15 -8.77 0.23
CA ARG A 182 -13.58 -8.96 0.02
C ARG A 182 -14.20 -7.88 -0.87
N ILE A 183 -15.12 -8.29 -1.72
CA ILE A 183 -15.94 -7.37 -2.51
C ILE A 183 -17.07 -6.86 -1.60
N PRO A 184 -17.23 -5.53 -1.43
CA PRO A 184 -18.30 -4.98 -0.62
C PRO A 184 -19.68 -5.43 -1.10
N SER A 185 -20.53 -5.88 -0.19
CA SER A 185 -21.92 -6.19 -0.49
C SER A 185 -22.73 -4.91 -0.72
N ILE A 186 -23.88 -5.01 -1.40
CA ILE A 186 -24.82 -3.88 -1.59
C ILE A 186 -25.20 -3.28 -0.23
N ARG A 187 -25.45 -4.11 0.78
CA ARG A 187 -25.75 -3.67 2.15
C ARG A 187 -24.57 -2.91 2.75
N GLY A 188 -23.34 -3.42 2.58
CA GLY A 188 -22.11 -2.75 3.03
C GLY A 188 -21.94 -1.37 2.41
N ILE A 189 -22.18 -1.25 1.09
CA ILE A 189 -22.13 0.03 0.38
C ILE A 189 -23.18 1.02 0.93
N MET A 190 -24.39 0.57 1.18
CA MET A 190 -25.44 1.43 1.76
C MET A 190 -25.09 1.88 3.19
N GLN A 191 -24.57 0.98 4.01
CA GLN A 191 -24.15 1.28 5.37
C GLN A 191 -22.95 2.24 5.42
N ALA A 192 -21.97 2.07 4.51
CA ALA A 192 -20.80 2.93 4.42
C ALA A 192 -21.14 4.42 4.27
N ARG A 193 -22.27 4.74 3.59
CA ARG A 193 -22.71 6.14 3.44
C ARG A 193 -23.05 6.81 4.76
N ARG A 194 -23.39 6.05 5.80
CA ARG A 194 -23.80 6.54 7.13
C ARG A 194 -22.68 6.45 8.16
N LYS A 195 -21.60 5.72 7.86
CA LYS A 195 -20.47 5.59 8.77
C LYS A 195 -19.72 6.91 8.91
N PRO A 196 -19.20 7.22 10.11
CA PRO A 196 -18.53 8.49 10.37
C PRO A 196 -17.21 8.59 9.59
N VAL A 197 -16.99 9.75 9.01
CA VAL A 197 -15.71 10.18 8.42
C VAL A 197 -15.35 11.51 9.09
N GLU A 198 -14.31 11.49 9.87
CA GLU A 198 -13.78 12.69 10.53
C GLU A 198 -12.83 13.41 9.58
N GLN A 199 -13.12 14.67 9.32
CA GLN A 199 -12.27 15.54 8.50
C GLN A 199 -11.24 16.21 9.39
N LEU A 200 -9.99 16.16 8.97
CA LEU A 200 -8.85 16.78 9.65
C LEU A 200 -8.06 17.62 8.65
N THR A 201 -7.56 18.73 9.09
CA THR A 201 -6.59 19.56 8.36
C THR A 201 -5.18 19.34 8.91
N LEU A 202 -4.16 19.77 8.18
CA LEU A 202 -2.79 19.75 8.68
C LEU A 202 -2.63 20.59 9.95
N SER A 203 -3.36 21.69 10.05
CA SER A 203 -3.37 22.54 11.24
C SER A 203 -3.94 21.84 12.47
N ASP A 204 -4.97 20.98 12.30
CA ASP A 204 -5.53 20.19 13.41
C ASP A 204 -4.50 19.18 13.96
N LEU A 205 -3.52 18.80 13.15
CA LEU A 205 -2.41 17.92 13.53
C LEU A 205 -1.19 18.69 14.06
N GLY A 206 -1.28 20.03 14.16
CA GLY A 206 -0.19 20.88 14.62
C GLY A 206 1.01 20.92 13.66
N LEU A 207 0.77 20.67 12.36
CA LEU A 207 1.81 20.68 11.34
C LEU A 207 1.88 22.05 10.64
N SER A 208 3.10 22.46 10.31
CA SER A 208 3.40 23.64 9.51
C SER A 208 4.02 23.22 8.15
N ASP A 209 3.98 24.13 7.19
CA ASP A 209 4.56 23.89 5.85
C ASP A 209 6.05 23.53 5.91
N ASP A 210 6.81 24.04 6.88
CA ASP A 210 8.22 23.71 7.05
C ASP A 210 8.45 22.24 7.44
N ALA A 211 7.51 21.64 8.20
CA ALA A 211 7.57 20.23 8.57
C ALA A 211 7.27 19.29 7.40
N LEU A 212 6.70 19.83 6.32
CA LEU A 212 6.21 19.07 5.16
C LEU A 212 7.10 19.21 3.93
N ARG A 213 8.35 19.61 4.10
CA ARG A 213 9.30 19.71 2.98
C ARG A 213 9.80 18.33 2.55
N PRO A 214 9.47 17.86 1.32
CA PRO A 214 9.97 16.61 0.80
C PRO A 214 11.49 16.58 0.73
N GLN A 215 12.09 15.46 1.09
CA GLN A 215 13.54 15.24 0.98
C GLN A 215 13.93 14.77 -0.43
N THR A 216 12.95 14.22 -1.17
CA THR A 216 13.13 13.73 -2.54
C THR A 216 12.08 14.32 -3.47
N ARG A 217 12.41 14.47 -4.74
CA ARG A 217 11.50 14.99 -5.75
C ARG A 217 11.60 14.20 -7.05
N VAL A 218 10.47 13.82 -7.62
CA VAL A 218 10.40 13.26 -8.96
C VAL A 218 10.65 14.37 -9.98
N THR A 219 11.68 14.22 -10.81
CA THR A 219 12.06 15.24 -11.81
C THR A 219 11.42 15.00 -13.17
N GLY A 220 10.91 13.80 -13.43
CA GLY A 220 10.18 13.47 -14.64
C GLY A 220 10.10 11.98 -14.89
N TYR A 221 9.25 11.61 -15.83
CA TYR A 221 9.01 10.25 -16.28
C TYR A 221 9.53 10.06 -17.70
N ARG A 222 10.02 8.87 -18.01
CA ARG A 222 10.44 8.47 -19.36
C ARG A 222 9.81 7.11 -19.69
N PRO A 223 9.36 6.91 -20.95
CA PRO A 223 8.90 5.59 -21.36
C PRO A 223 10.05 4.59 -21.32
N ILE A 224 9.74 3.37 -20.93
CA ILE A 224 10.70 2.27 -21.02
C ILE A 224 10.92 1.99 -22.51
N PRO A 225 12.17 1.92 -23.00
CA PRO A 225 12.45 1.55 -24.38
C PRO A 225 11.78 0.22 -24.75
N SER A 226 11.16 0.18 -25.92
CA SER A 226 10.59 -1.07 -26.44
C SER A 226 11.70 -2.11 -26.57
N ARG A 227 11.46 -3.31 -26.05
CA ARG A 227 12.36 -4.43 -26.27
C ARG A 227 12.33 -4.82 -27.75
N ALA A 228 13.47 -5.21 -28.28
CA ALA A 228 13.52 -5.82 -29.60
C ALA A 228 12.60 -7.06 -29.64
N PRO A 229 11.99 -7.38 -30.80
CA PRO A 229 11.23 -8.61 -30.96
C PRO A 229 12.08 -9.81 -30.55
N GLY A 230 11.45 -10.79 -29.87
CA GLY A 230 12.11 -12.03 -29.52
C GLY A 230 12.51 -12.82 -30.78
N ARG A 231 13.59 -13.61 -30.71
CA ARG A 231 14.00 -14.56 -31.76
C ARG A 231 13.21 -15.86 -31.59
N LYS A 232 12.51 -16.29 -32.64
CA LYS A 232 11.94 -17.63 -32.70
C LYS A 232 13.01 -18.57 -33.26
N LEU A 233 13.22 -19.69 -32.59
CA LEU A 233 14.09 -20.78 -33.06
C LEU A 233 13.18 -21.85 -33.67
N GLU A 234 13.46 -22.24 -34.91
CA GLU A 234 12.70 -23.24 -35.66
C GLU A 234 13.66 -24.39 -36.08
N GLY A 235 13.15 -25.60 -36.08
CA GLY A 235 13.93 -26.80 -36.46
C GLY A 235 13.60 -28.02 -35.60
N GLU A 236 14.42 -29.07 -35.71
CA GLU A 236 14.29 -30.25 -34.87
C GLU A 236 14.54 -29.93 -33.38
N PRO A 237 13.76 -30.51 -32.45
CA PRO A 237 13.83 -30.15 -31.04
C PRO A 237 15.23 -30.18 -30.43
N ALA A 238 16.03 -31.19 -30.78
CA ALA A 238 17.40 -31.33 -30.27
C ALA A 238 18.35 -30.24 -30.78
N GLU A 239 18.12 -29.71 -31.96
CA GLU A 239 18.91 -28.62 -32.55
C GLU A 239 18.51 -27.30 -31.97
N VAL A 240 17.19 -27.05 -31.82
CA VAL A 240 16.63 -25.86 -31.20
C VAL A 240 17.10 -25.70 -29.75
N VAL A 241 17.11 -26.80 -28.98
CA VAL A 241 17.60 -26.76 -27.59
C VAL A 241 19.11 -26.45 -27.54
N ARG A 242 19.91 -27.04 -28.41
CA ARG A 242 21.37 -26.75 -28.48
C ARG A 242 21.62 -25.29 -28.80
N GLU A 243 20.92 -24.76 -29.80
CA GLU A 243 21.05 -23.37 -30.22
C GLU A 243 20.56 -22.40 -29.12
N LEU A 244 19.43 -22.71 -28.44
CA LEU A 244 18.94 -21.94 -27.30
C LEU A 244 19.98 -21.85 -26.18
N VAL A 245 20.55 -22.98 -25.78
CA VAL A 245 21.61 -23.03 -24.75
C VAL A 245 22.83 -22.21 -25.16
N ARG A 246 23.24 -22.32 -26.44
CA ARG A 246 24.34 -21.52 -26.97
C ARG A 246 24.06 -20.03 -26.88
N LEU A 247 22.86 -19.57 -27.31
CA LEU A 247 22.47 -18.18 -27.28
C LEU A 247 22.37 -17.64 -25.84
N LEU A 248 21.83 -18.43 -24.91
CA LEU A 248 21.75 -18.05 -23.48
C LEU A 248 23.13 -17.91 -22.84
N ARG A 249 24.10 -18.75 -23.25
CA ARG A 249 25.47 -18.73 -22.74
C ARG A 249 26.32 -17.62 -23.36
N GLU A 250 26.31 -17.51 -24.70
CA GLU A 250 27.24 -16.66 -25.44
C GLU A 250 26.72 -15.22 -25.63
N GLU A 251 25.42 -15.07 -25.97
CA GLU A 251 24.82 -13.76 -26.24
C GLU A 251 24.19 -13.16 -24.97
N ALA A 252 23.30 -13.89 -24.30
CA ALA A 252 22.59 -13.38 -23.13
C ALA A 252 23.43 -13.44 -21.84
N ARG A 253 24.42 -14.33 -21.77
CA ARG A 253 25.33 -14.55 -20.62
C ARG A 253 24.58 -14.76 -19.30
N VAL A 254 23.53 -15.56 -19.35
CA VAL A 254 22.69 -15.91 -18.18
C VAL A 254 22.84 -17.37 -17.74
N LEU A 255 23.69 -18.14 -18.45
CA LEU A 255 24.10 -19.53 -18.12
C LEU A 255 25.62 -19.60 -17.97
#